data_88be27c2fd5b12406fc8756930823ecc
#
_entry.id   88be27c2fd5b12406fc8756930823ecc
#
_cell.length_a   1.000
_cell.length_b   1.000
_cell.length_c   1.000
_cell.angle_alpha   90.00
_cell.angle_beta   90.00
_cell.angle_gamma   90.00
#
_symmetry.space_group_name_H-M   'P 1'
#
loop_
_entity.id
_entity.type
_entity.pdbx_description
1 polymer ?
#
loop_
_entity_poly.entity_id
_entity_poly.type
_entity_poly.pdbx_seq_one_letter_code
_entity_poly.pdbx_strand_id
1 'polypeptide(L)' 'MIDLGIGDGDLLVCNRALIPKHGDRVIAEVDGEFAVKQLFSRNGMVQLRSGNPTFPPILFHDGQTMTICGVVTASIKRFR' A
#
# COMPACT_ATOMS: atom_id res chain seq x y z
N MET A 1 -6.51 6.81 -4.57
CA MET A 1 -5.10 6.55 -4.94
C MET A 1 -4.87 6.85 -6.43
N ILE A 2 -4.96 8.10 -6.79
CA ILE A 2 -4.93 8.53 -8.18
C ILE A 2 -3.58 8.20 -8.84
N ASP A 3 -2.49 8.48 -8.15
CA ASP A 3 -1.14 8.30 -8.71
C ASP A 3 -0.69 6.83 -8.78
N LEU A 4 -1.45 5.91 -8.20
CA LEU A 4 -1.19 4.48 -8.29
C LEU A 4 -2.10 3.78 -9.30
N GLY A 5 -2.93 4.53 -10.02
CA GLY A 5 -3.86 3.99 -11.00
C GLY A 5 -5.09 3.32 -10.41
N ILE A 6 -5.35 3.56 -9.13
CA ILE A 6 -6.50 2.99 -8.42
C ILE A 6 -7.55 4.07 -8.22
N GLY A 7 -8.73 3.86 -8.79
CA GLY A 7 -9.85 4.77 -8.66
C GLY A 7 -10.75 4.44 -7.47
N ASP A 8 -11.52 5.43 -7.03
CA ASP A 8 -12.51 5.21 -5.99
C ASP A 8 -13.57 4.22 -6.48
N GLY A 9 -13.89 3.25 -5.66
CA GLY A 9 -14.84 2.19 -6.02
C GLY A 9 -14.26 1.03 -6.83
N ASP A 10 -12.99 1.07 -7.20
CA ASP A 10 -12.35 -0.05 -7.87
C ASP A 10 -12.27 -1.27 -6.96
N LEU A 11 -12.41 -2.46 -7.55
CA LEU A 11 -12.15 -3.71 -6.85
C LEU A 11 -10.67 -4.02 -6.92
N LEU A 12 -10.09 -4.42 -5.79
CA LEU A 12 -8.69 -4.76 -5.73
C LEU A 12 -8.53 -6.28 -5.58
N VAL A 13 -7.58 -6.82 -6.34
CA VAL A 13 -7.16 -8.20 -6.20
C VAL A 13 -5.81 -8.20 -5.50
N CYS A 14 -5.71 -8.88 -4.37
CA CYS A 14 -4.45 -8.97 -3.66
C CYS A 14 -4.05 -10.43 -3.44
N ASN A 15 -2.73 -10.66 -3.45
CA ASN A 15 -2.15 -11.97 -3.19
C ASN A 15 -1.38 -11.90 -1.88
N ARG A 16 -1.84 -12.68 -0.90
CA ARG A 16 -1.25 -12.71 0.43
C ARG A 16 0.01 -13.56 0.50
N ALA A 17 0.25 -14.40 -0.50
CA ALA A 17 1.41 -15.26 -0.56
C ALA A 17 2.66 -14.58 -1.13
N LEU A 18 2.49 -13.44 -1.79
CA LEU A 18 3.62 -12.71 -2.36
C LEU A 18 4.39 -11.99 -1.26
N ILE A 19 5.71 -11.99 -1.38
CA ILE A 19 6.59 -11.21 -0.52
C ILE A 19 6.62 -9.78 -1.08
N PRO A 20 6.22 -8.77 -0.28
CA PRO A 20 6.22 -7.39 -0.76
C PRO A 20 7.62 -6.92 -1.11
N LYS A 21 7.73 -6.20 -2.23
CA LYS A 21 8.98 -5.66 -2.74
C LYS A 21 8.85 -4.15 -2.96
N HIS A 22 10.00 -3.49 -3.08
CA HIS A 22 10.05 -2.07 -3.43
C HIS A 22 9.20 -1.78 -4.67
N GLY A 23 8.34 -0.78 -4.57
CA GLY A 23 7.45 -0.38 -5.65
C GLY A 23 6.09 -1.06 -5.67
N ASP A 24 5.90 -2.13 -4.89
CA ASP A 24 4.62 -2.84 -4.85
C ASP A 24 3.53 -1.98 -4.21
N ARG A 25 2.31 -2.17 -4.73
CA ARG A 25 1.11 -1.67 -4.05
C ARG A 25 0.69 -2.72 -3.04
N VAL A 26 0.49 -2.30 -1.80
CA VAL A 26 0.17 -3.22 -0.71
C VAL A 26 -1.06 -2.72 0.04
N ILE A 27 -1.80 -3.66 0.63
CA ILE A 27 -2.81 -3.34 1.62
C ILE A 27 -2.13 -3.44 2.97
N ALA A 28 -2.08 -2.32 3.68
CA ALA A 28 -1.42 -2.24 4.97
C ALA A 28 -2.39 -1.82 6.05
N GLU A 29 -2.22 -2.40 7.24
CA GLU A 29 -2.88 -1.95 8.46
C GLU A 29 -1.85 -1.15 9.27
N VAL A 30 -2.19 0.10 9.53
CA VAL A 30 -1.36 0.99 10.35
C VAL A 30 -2.29 1.55 11.43
N ASP A 31 -1.95 1.29 12.68
CA ASP A 31 -2.72 1.75 13.84
C ASP A 31 -4.23 1.40 13.75
N GLY A 32 -4.53 0.21 13.25
CA GLY A 32 -5.89 -0.29 13.14
C GLY A 32 -6.65 0.15 11.89
N GLU A 33 -6.05 0.94 11.02
CA GLU A 33 -6.68 1.37 9.78
C GLU A 33 -6.06 0.68 8.57
N PHE A 34 -6.91 0.22 7.65
CA PHE A 34 -6.49 -0.41 6.41
C PHE A 34 -6.44 0.61 5.29
N ALA A 35 -5.36 0.59 4.52
CA ALA A 35 -5.24 1.46 3.37
C ALA A 35 -4.34 0.82 2.30
N VAL A 36 -4.53 1.22 1.05
CA VAL A 36 -3.63 0.86 -0.04
C VAL A 36 -2.49 1.87 -0.06
N LYS A 37 -1.27 1.37 0.00
CA LYS A 37 -0.07 2.18 -0.02
C LYS A 37 0.93 1.60 -1.00
N GLN A 38 1.91 2.40 -1.41
CA GLN A 38 3.04 1.91 -2.18
C GLN A 38 4.23 1.73 -1.25
N LEU A 39 4.86 0.57 -1.38
CA LEU A 39 6.01 0.21 -0.54
C LEU A 39 7.30 0.76 -1.15
N PHE A 40 8.07 1.45 -0.35
CA PHE A 40 9.43 1.87 -0.68
C PHE A 40 10.39 1.26 0.32
N SER A 41 11.37 0.52 -0.20
CA SER A 41 12.37 -0.13 0.64
C SER A 41 13.75 0.15 0.05
N ARG A 42 14.59 0.89 0.80
CA ARG A 42 15.95 1.20 0.41
C ARG A 42 16.84 1.20 1.64
N ASN A 43 18.03 0.60 1.51
CA ASN A 43 19.07 0.63 2.54
C ASN A 43 18.54 0.19 3.92
N GLY A 44 17.66 -0.80 3.94
CA GLY A 44 17.07 -1.29 5.18
C GLY A 44 15.95 -0.41 5.75
N MET A 45 15.64 0.70 5.11
CA MET A 45 14.54 1.58 5.52
C MET A 45 13.30 1.28 4.72
N VAL A 46 12.15 1.22 5.41
CA VAL A 46 10.85 0.95 4.81
C VAL A 46 9.95 2.16 4.97
N GLN A 47 9.36 2.60 3.87
CA GLN A 47 8.36 3.67 3.86
C GLN A 47 7.10 3.16 3.19
N LEU A 48 5.96 3.61 3.66
CA LEU A 48 4.70 3.47 2.93
C LEU A 48 4.27 4.85 2.45
N ARG A 49 3.97 4.94 1.15
CA ARG A 49 3.54 6.19 0.54
C ARG A 49 2.13 6.07 0.01
N SER A 50 1.36 7.10 0.25
CA SER A 50 0.06 7.27 -0.36
C SER A 50 0.23 7.58 -1.85
N GLY A 51 -0.77 7.24 -2.68
CA GLY A 51 -0.80 7.69 -4.06
C GLY A 51 -1.08 9.18 -4.21
N ASN A 52 -1.51 9.84 -3.14
CA ASN A 52 -1.73 11.29 -3.16
C ASN A 52 -0.48 11.99 -2.61
N PRO A 53 0.21 12.82 -3.41
CA PRO A 53 1.45 13.47 -2.98
C PRO A 53 1.28 14.49 -1.85
N THR A 54 0.04 14.88 -1.52
CA THR A 54 -0.19 15.78 -0.38
C THR A 54 -0.05 15.08 0.97
N PHE A 55 -0.06 13.75 0.99
CA PHE A 55 0.13 12.99 2.23
C PHE A 55 1.62 12.65 2.39
N PRO A 56 2.21 12.89 3.58
CA PRO A 56 3.61 12.56 3.80
C PRO A 56 3.82 11.04 3.83
N PRO A 57 5.03 10.57 3.48
CA PRO A 57 5.37 9.17 3.64
C PRO A 57 5.29 8.74 5.10
N ILE A 58 4.87 7.50 5.34
CA ILE A 58 4.88 6.90 6.66
C ILE A 58 6.20 6.16 6.83
N LEU A 59 7.00 6.60 7.80
CA LEU A 59 8.25 5.96 8.18
C LEU A 59 8.01 5.05 9.36
N PHE A 60 8.59 3.85 9.32
CA PHE A 60 8.45 2.90 10.42
C PHE A 60 9.71 2.89 11.26
N HIS A 61 9.51 2.99 12.56
CA HIS A 61 10.55 2.91 13.58
C HIS A 61 10.26 1.72 14.49
N ASP A 62 11.24 1.33 15.28
CA ASP A 62 11.06 0.29 16.27
C ASP A 62 9.87 0.60 17.18
N GLY A 63 9.04 -0.39 17.42
CA GLY A 63 7.88 -0.26 18.29
C GLY A 63 6.59 0.15 17.60
N GLN A 64 6.63 0.52 16.33
CA GLN A 64 5.41 0.78 15.58
C GLN A 64 4.79 -0.50 15.06
N THR A 65 3.45 -0.54 15.09
CA THR A 65 2.70 -1.67 14.60
C THR A 65 2.31 -1.45 13.14
N MET A 66 2.80 -2.32 12.26
CA MET A 66 2.41 -2.35 10.87
C MET A 66 2.22 -3.79 10.44
N THR A 67 1.16 -4.04 9.70
CA THR A 67 0.95 -5.33 9.06
C THR A 67 0.66 -5.11 7.59
N ILE A 68 1.42 -5.77 6.73
CA ILE A 68 1.12 -5.83 5.30
C ILE A 68 0.23 -7.06 5.08
N CYS A 69 -1.01 -6.81 4.66
CA CYS A 69 -2.01 -7.86 4.51
C CYS A 69 -1.90 -8.58 3.18
N GLY A 70 -1.37 -7.92 2.14
CA GLY A 70 -1.20 -8.53 0.84
C GLY A 70 -0.65 -7.55 -0.18
N VAL A 71 -0.17 -8.10 -1.30
CA VAL A 71 0.31 -7.32 -2.44
C VAL A 71 -0.83 -7.18 -3.43
N VAL A 72 -1.14 -5.95 -3.83
CA VAL A 72 -2.18 -5.67 -4.82
C VAL A 72 -1.62 -5.99 -6.20
N THR A 73 -2.23 -6.96 -6.88
CA THR A 73 -1.77 -7.44 -8.19
C THR A 73 -2.61 -6.91 -9.34
N ALA A 74 -3.83 -6.47 -9.07
CA ALA A 74 -4.72 -5.92 -10.09
C ALA A 74 -5.78 -5.04 -9.46
N SER A 75 -6.32 -4.13 -10.25
CA SER A 75 -7.54 -3.41 -9.91
C SER A 75 -8.55 -3.60 -11.04
N ILE A 76 -9.81 -3.73 -10.68
CA ILE A 76 -10.91 -3.88 -11.64
C ILE A 76 -11.75 -2.64 -11.56
N LYS A 77 -11.79 -1.89 -12.65
CA LYS A 77 -12.58 -0.69 -12.75
C LYS A 77 -14.04 -1.04 -12.98
N ARG A 78 -14.91 -0.49 -12.16
CA ARG A 78 -16.35 -0.70 -12.27
C ARG A 78 -17.01 0.56 -12.83
N PHE A 79 -17.89 0.40 -13.78
CA PHE A 79 -18.65 1.51 -14.33
C PHE A 79 -20.06 1.60 -13.73
N ARG A 80 -20.56 0.54 -13.18
CA ARG A 80 -21.82 0.52 -12.44
C ARG A 80 -21.95 -0.67 -11.53
#